data_23289e9e6f23fbab9a93d1713cef0e54
#
_entry.id   23289e9e6f23fbab9a93d1713cef0e54
#
_cell.length_a   1.000
_cell.length_b   1.000
_cell.length_c   1.000
_cell.angle_alpha   90.00
_cell.angle_beta   90.00
_cell.angle_gamma   90.00
#
_symmetry.space_group_name_H-M   'P 1'
#
loop_
_entity.id
_entity.type
_entity.pdbx_description
1 polymer ?
#
loop_
_entity_poly.entity_id
_entity_poly.type
_entity_poly.pdbx_seq_one_letter_code
_entity_poly.pdbx_strand_id
1 'polypeptide(L)'
;MFVAAVIPYDPEEHVFTLTDLLDHLAANVPFQCSLTEWRGFSESIPQLRVETAVPLTIQIEDDPDIVPDEIEDLADRAGGALSEDWVEAVRQCTARLDVQEADSGPTLDPSHPDVESVVIEIARFVDSVVYDNVNDEWLVPEG
;
A
#
# COMPACT_ATOMS: atom_id res chain seq x y z
N MET A 1 14.30 -5.35 -1.19
CA MET A 1 13.56 -4.23 -1.78
C MET A 1 12.88 -3.44 -0.66
N PHE A 2 13.05 -2.14 -0.64
CA PHE A 2 12.52 -1.32 0.45
C PHE A 2 11.05 -0.98 0.22
N VAL A 3 10.20 -1.26 1.21
CA VAL A 3 8.78 -0.93 1.17
C VAL A 3 8.61 0.49 1.73
N ALA A 4 8.23 1.44 0.89
CA ALA A 4 8.10 2.85 1.27
C ALA A 4 6.81 3.14 2.03
N ALA A 5 5.72 2.45 1.70
CA ALA A 5 4.44 2.61 2.37
C ALA A 5 3.70 1.29 2.44
N VAL A 6 2.89 1.12 3.48
CA VAL A 6 2.11 -0.09 3.73
C VAL A 6 0.65 0.31 3.96
N ILE A 7 -0.26 -0.38 3.29
CA ILE A 7 -1.70 -0.17 3.45
C ILE A 7 -2.32 -1.50 3.88
N PRO A 8 -2.59 -1.68 5.19
CA PRO A 8 -3.24 -2.90 5.66
C PRO A 8 -4.70 -2.94 5.23
N TYR A 9 -5.23 -4.12 4.94
CA TYR A 9 -6.64 -4.26 4.59
C TYR A 9 -7.16 -5.64 4.94
N ASP A 10 -8.50 -5.76 4.97
CA ASP A 10 -9.19 -7.02 5.20
C ASP A 10 -9.67 -7.60 3.86
N PRO A 11 -9.04 -8.69 3.37
CA PRO A 11 -9.42 -9.26 2.07
C PRO A 11 -10.80 -9.95 2.08
N GLU A 12 -11.40 -10.18 3.25
CA GLU A 12 -12.76 -10.71 3.32
C GLU A 12 -13.79 -9.62 3.05
N GLU A 13 -13.52 -8.37 3.47
CA GLU A 13 -14.40 -7.22 3.22
C GLU A 13 -14.12 -6.56 1.87
N HIS A 14 -12.88 -6.62 1.40
CA HIS A 14 -12.46 -5.95 0.15
C HIS A 14 -11.86 -6.98 -0.80
N VAL A 15 -12.73 -7.64 -1.55
CA VAL A 15 -12.31 -8.63 -2.56
C VAL A 15 -12.05 -7.91 -3.86
N PHE A 16 -10.81 -7.91 -4.31
CA PHE A 16 -10.42 -7.25 -5.55
C PHE A 16 -9.17 -7.90 -6.15
N THR A 17 -8.92 -7.59 -7.41
CA THR A 17 -7.68 -7.96 -8.10
C THR A 17 -6.84 -6.71 -8.32
N LEU A 18 -5.59 -6.87 -8.72
CA LEU A 18 -4.76 -5.72 -9.11
C LEU A 18 -5.35 -5.00 -10.32
N THR A 19 -6.06 -5.70 -11.20
CA THR A 19 -6.78 -5.07 -12.33
C THR A 19 -7.87 -4.14 -11.82
N ASP A 20 -8.62 -4.55 -10.80
CA ASP A 20 -9.66 -3.70 -10.20
C ASP A 20 -9.04 -2.43 -9.59
N LEU A 21 -7.92 -2.58 -8.89
CA LEU A 21 -7.19 -1.45 -8.31
C LEU A 21 -6.63 -0.54 -9.41
N LEU A 22 -6.11 -1.12 -10.49
CA LEU A 22 -5.62 -0.36 -11.64
C LEU A 22 -6.73 0.50 -12.23
N ASP A 23 -7.92 -0.08 -12.44
CA ASP A 23 -9.07 0.65 -13.00
C ASP A 23 -9.47 1.80 -12.08
N HIS A 24 -9.46 1.58 -10.78
CA HIS A 24 -9.75 2.63 -9.80
C HIS A 24 -8.74 3.77 -9.86
N LEU A 25 -7.45 3.44 -9.87
CA LEU A 25 -6.38 4.45 -9.94
C LEU A 25 -6.42 5.20 -11.29
N ALA A 26 -6.61 4.49 -12.39
CA ALA A 26 -6.68 5.12 -13.71
C ALA A 26 -7.82 6.14 -13.79
N ALA A 27 -8.90 5.92 -13.05
CA ALA A 27 -10.05 6.84 -13.02
C ALA A 27 -9.86 8.03 -12.06
N ASN A 28 -8.97 7.92 -11.07
CA ASN A 28 -8.90 8.87 -9.96
C ASN A 28 -7.56 9.61 -9.82
N VAL A 29 -6.50 9.15 -10.47
CA VAL A 29 -5.20 9.84 -10.45
C VAL A 29 -4.74 10.14 -11.88
N PRO A 30 -3.95 11.22 -12.08
CA PRO A 30 -3.55 11.62 -13.43
C PRO A 30 -2.31 10.90 -13.95
N PHE A 31 -1.98 9.74 -13.41
CA PHE A 31 -0.79 8.99 -13.75
C PHE A 31 -1.14 7.74 -14.55
N GLN A 32 -0.25 7.35 -15.45
CA GLN A 32 -0.42 6.13 -16.21
C GLN A 32 -0.19 4.91 -15.30
N CYS A 33 -1.11 3.95 -15.33
CA CYS A 33 -1.04 2.71 -14.55
C CYS A 33 -0.94 1.52 -15.49
N SER A 34 -0.18 0.51 -15.11
CA SER A 34 -0.05 -0.73 -15.88
C SER A 34 0.21 -1.91 -14.97
N LEU A 35 -0.11 -3.11 -15.45
CA LEU A 35 0.24 -4.33 -14.76
C LEU A 35 1.66 -4.75 -15.17
N THR A 36 2.43 -5.23 -14.20
CA THR A 36 3.76 -5.75 -14.41
C THR A 36 3.98 -6.95 -13.48
N GLU A 37 5.16 -7.49 -13.45
CA GLU A 37 5.50 -8.54 -12.49
C GLU A 37 6.97 -8.44 -12.08
N TRP A 38 7.21 -8.76 -10.82
CA TRP A 38 8.56 -8.97 -10.32
C TRP A 38 8.91 -10.44 -10.53
N ARG A 39 10.07 -10.71 -11.09
CA ARG A 39 10.54 -12.07 -11.35
C ARG A 39 11.75 -12.40 -10.50
N GLY A 40 11.61 -13.46 -9.69
CA GLY A 40 12.71 -14.07 -8.96
C GLY A 40 13.16 -15.38 -9.62
N PHE A 41 13.96 -16.14 -8.92
CA PHE A 41 14.53 -17.38 -9.45
C PHE A 41 13.48 -18.46 -9.75
N SER A 42 12.43 -18.55 -8.93
CA SER A 42 11.44 -19.62 -9.03
C SER A 42 10.01 -19.12 -8.99
N GLU A 43 9.79 -17.81 -8.91
CA GLU A 43 8.44 -17.24 -8.80
C GLU A 43 8.35 -15.90 -9.51
N SER A 44 7.14 -15.56 -9.90
CA SER A 44 6.80 -14.22 -10.34
C SER A 44 5.68 -13.67 -9.48
N ILE A 45 5.78 -12.39 -9.13
CA ILE A 45 4.80 -11.72 -8.28
C ILE A 45 4.14 -10.63 -9.11
N PRO A 46 2.81 -10.66 -9.28
CA PRO A 46 2.13 -9.61 -10.02
C PRO A 46 2.22 -8.29 -9.26
N GLN A 47 2.43 -7.21 -9.99
CA GLN A 47 2.53 -5.86 -9.45
C GLN A 47 1.75 -4.88 -10.32
N LEU A 48 1.33 -3.79 -9.72
CA LEU A 48 0.74 -2.67 -10.42
C LEU A 48 1.77 -1.53 -10.44
N ARG A 49 2.07 -0.99 -11.62
CA ARG A 49 3.03 0.10 -11.77
C ARG A 49 2.31 1.41 -12.03
N VAL A 50 2.73 2.47 -11.33
CA VAL A 50 2.19 3.83 -11.50
C VAL A 50 3.35 4.76 -11.87
N GLU A 51 3.18 5.50 -12.97
CA GLU A 51 4.22 6.38 -13.51
C GLU A 51 4.17 7.77 -12.85
N THR A 52 4.48 7.82 -11.56
CA THR A 52 4.73 9.08 -10.85
C THR A 52 6.14 9.59 -11.17
N ALA A 53 6.53 10.76 -10.65
CA ALA A 53 7.86 11.33 -10.87
C ALA A 53 8.97 10.34 -10.48
N VAL A 54 8.77 9.61 -9.38
CA VAL A 54 9.56 8.44 -9.03
C VAL A 54 8.62 7.24 -9.15
N PRO A 55 8.71 6.45 -10.25
CA PRO A 55 7.74 5.39 -10.49
C PRO A 55 7.66 4.39 -9.34
N LEU A 56 6.44 3.95 -9.05
CA LEU A 56 6.19 3.03 -7.95
C LEU A 56 5.51 1.75 -8.42
N THR A 57 5.66 0.69 -7.64
CA THR A 57 4.90 -0.55 -7.82
C THR A 57 4.13 -0.86 -6.56
N ILE A 58 2.99 -1.52 -6.73
CA ILE A 58 2.09 -1.93 -5.67
C ILE A 58 1.92 -3.44 -5.77
N GLN A 59 2.05 -4.11 -4.65
CA GLN A 59 2.01 -5.57 -4.57
C GLN A 59 1.15 -5.98 -3.39
N ILE A 60 0.38 -7.05 -3.56
CA ILE A 60 -0.42 -7.63 -2.48
C ILE A 60 0.46 -8.60 -1.70
N GLU A 61 0.48 -8.44 -0.38
CA GLU A 61 1.13 -9.36 0.55
C GLU A 61 0.07 -9.93 1.50
N ASP A 62 -0.16 -11.23 1.42
CA ASP A 62 -1.18 -11.93 2.22
C ASP A 62 -0.68 -13.25 2.80
N ASP A 63 0.64 -13.46 2.85
CA ASP A 63 1.23 -14.69 3.38
C ASP A 63 0.88 -14.85 4.86
N PRO A 64 0.16 -15.92 5.25
CA PRO A 64 -0.26 -16.12 6.64
C PRO A 64 0.89 -16.38 7.62
N ASP A 65 2.09 -16.67 7.12
CA ASP A 65 3.27 -16.87 7.96
C ASP A 65 4.01 -15.55 8.25
N ILE A 66 3.72 -14.50 7.47
CA ILE A 66 4.42 -13.21 7.55
C ILE A 66 3.49 -12.10 8.06
N VAL A 67 2.31 -11.97 7.46
CA VAL A 67 1.43 -10.82 7.67
C VAL A 67 0.94 -10.65 9.11
N PRO A 68 0.55 -11.72 9.86
CA PRO A 68 0.04 -11.52 11.22
C PRO A 68 1.01 -10.79 12.16
N ASP A 69 2.30 -11.15 12.13
CA ASP A 69 3.31 -10.50 12.97
C ASP A 69 3.53 -9.04 12.55
N GLU A 70 3.50 -8.77 11.26
CA GLU A 70 3.68 -7.42 10.73
C GLU A 70 2.48 -6.53 10.98
N ILE A 71 1.27 -7.08 10.93
CA ILE A 71 0.04 -6.35 11.28
C ILE A 71 0.04 -5.98 12.77
N GLU A 72 0.47 -6.89 13.66
CA GLU A 72 0.58 -6.60 15.07
C GLU A 72 1.57 -5.46 15.32
N ASP A 73 2.73 -5.49 14.65
CA ASP A 73 3.72 -4.42 14.74
C ASP A 73 3.16 -3.08 14.23
N LEU A 74 2.42 -3.10 13.11
CA LEU A 74 1.76 -1.90 12.61
C LEU A 74 0.73 -1.35 13.58
N ALA A 75 -0.08 -2.21 14.18
CA ALA A 75 -1.09 -1.80 15.16
C ALA A 75 -0.43 -1.17 16.40
N ASP A 76 0.70 -1.71 16.85
CA ASP A 76 1.46 -1.14 17.96
C ASP A 76 2.00 0.24 17.60
N ARG A 77 2.50 0.43 16.37
CA ARG A 77 2.97 1.75 15.88
C ARG A 77 1.82 2.74 15.73
N ALA A 78 0.62 2.26 15.41
CA ALA A 78 -0.56 3.10 15.28
C ALA A 78 -1.08 3.62 16.62
N GLY A 79 -0.79 2.90 17.72
CA GLY A 79 -1.17 3.30 19.06
C GLY A 79 -0.53 4.64 19.43
N GLY A 80 -1.34 5.64 19.79
CA GLY A 80 -0.88 6.98 20.08
C GLY A 80 -0.82 7.92 18.87
N ALA A 81 -0.83 7.38 17.65
CA ALA A 81 -0.83 8.17 16.41
C ALA A 81 -2.21 8.23 15.77
N LEU A 82 -2.99 7.16 15.88
CA LEU A 82 -4.33 7.06 15.32
C LEU A 82 -5.37 6.89 16.44
N SER A 83 -6.65 7.08 16.10
CA SER A 83 -7.75 6.80 17.01
C SER A 83 -7.80 5.31 17.35
N GLU A 84 -8.44 4.96 18.47
CA GLU A 84 -8.61 3.56 18.87
C GLU A 84 -9.38 2.75 17.82
N ASP A 85 -10.34 3.37 17.14
CA ASP A 85 -11.11 2.73 16.08
C ASP A 85 -10.21 2.32 14.91
N TRP A 86 -9.27 3.18 14.51
CA TRP A 86 -8.31 2.87 13.47
C TRP A 86 -7.30 1.81 13.90
N VAL A 87 -6.81 1.88 15.14
CA VAL A 87 -5.89 0.86 15.68
C VAL A 87 -6.56 -0.52 15.65
N GLU A 88 -7.81 -0.61 16.08
CA GLU A 88 -8.55 -1.86 16.04
C GLU A 88 -8.79 -2.33 14.60
N ALA A 89 -9.13 -1.41 13.69
CA ALA A 89 -9.30 -1.74 12.28
C ALA A 89 -8.01 -2.33 11.67
N VAL A 90 -6.86 -1.76 12.01
CA VAL A 90 -5.56 -2.31 11.56
C VAL A 90 -5.35 -3.72 12.09
N ARG A 91 -5.69 -3.98 13.36
CA ARG A 91 -5.56 -5.32 13.95
C ARG A 91 -6.40 -6.38 13.26
N GLN A 92 -7.52 -6.00 12.67
CA GLN A 92 -8.41 -6.93 11.97
C GLN A 92 -7.92 -7.27 10.56
N CYS A 93 -6.93 -6.56 10.05
CA CYS A 93 -6.42 -6.79 8.72
C CYS A 93 -5.60 -8.07 8.65
N THR A 94 -5.72 -8.82 7.55
CA THR A 94 -4.96 -10.05 7.31
C THR A 94 -4.17 -10.00 6.01
N ALA A 95 -4.15 -8.86 5.34
CA ALA A 95 -3.36 -8.61 4.14
C ALA A 95 -2.89 -7.16 4.14
N ARG A 96 -1.94 -6.87 3.26
CA ARG A 96 -1.46 -5.50 3.07
C ARG A 96 -1.09 -5.27 1.61
N LEU A 97 -1.16 -4.01 1.20
CA LEU A 97 -0.63 -3.55 -0.06
C LEU A 97 0.72 -2.87 0.22
N ASP A 98 1.76 -3.37 -0.40
CA ASP A 98 3.11 -2.82 -0.25
C ASP A 98 3.39 -1.88 -1.42
N VAL A 99 3.84 -0.66 -1.11
CA VAL A 99 4.21 0.35 -2.12
C VAL A 99 5.72 0.50 -2.11
N GLN A 100 6.33 0.26 -3.27
CA GLN A 100 7.78 0.22 -3.43
C GLN A 100 8.20 1.08 -4.63
N GLU A 101 9.46 1.52 -4.65
CA GLU A 101 9.99 2.15 -5.85
C GLU A 101 10.13 1.11 -6.97
N ALA A 102 9.77 1.50 -8.19
CA ALA A 102 9.76 0.58 -9.34
C ALA A 102 11.15 0.34 -9.92
N ASP A 103 11.96 1.38 -9.95
CA ASP A 103 13.27 1.37 -10.61
C ASP A 103 14.36 1.75 -9.61
N SER A 104 15.63 1.46 -9.95
CA SER A 104 16.76 1.98 -9.18
C SER A 104 16.81 3.49 -9.34
N GLY A 105 16.93 4.22 -8.25
CA GLY A 105 16.95 5.67 -8.31
C GLY A 105 16.72 6.29 -6.94
N PRO A 106 16.26 7.55 -6.91
CA PRO A 106 15.96 8.20 -5.64
C PRO A 106 14.94 7.42 -4.84
N THR A 107 15.08 7.44 -3.52
CA THR A 107 14.14 6.79 -2.62
C THR A 107 12.72 7.34 -2.83
N LEU A 108 11.75 6.46 -2.97
CA LEU A 108 10.35 6.82 -3.05
C LEU A 108 9.91 7.42 -1.72
N ASP A 109 9.37 8.65 -1.75
CA ASP A 109 8.92 9.36 -0.56
C ASP A 109 7.39 9.51 -0.59
N PRO A 110 6.66 8.81 0.32
CA PRO A 110 5.20 8.90 0.36
C PRO A 110 4.65 10.29 0.71
N SER A 111 5.47 11.20 1.24
CA SER A 111 5.06 12.57 1.50
C SER A 111 5.12 13.46 0.27
N HIS A 112 5.75 13.00 -0.82
CA HIS A 112 5.74 13.72 -2.08
C HIS A 112 4.30 13.79 -2.61
N PRO A 113 3.81 14.97 -3.06
CA PRO A 113 2.39 15.12 -3.42
C PRO A 113 1.86 14.09 -4.43
N ASP A 114 2.67 13.72 -5.43
CA ASP A 114 2.26 12.74 -6.44
C ASP A 114 2.08 11.35 -5.83
N VAL A 115 3.02 10.93 -4.99
CA VAL A 115 2.99 9.62 -4.33
C VAL A 115 1.87 9.60 -3.30
N GLU A 116 1.74 10.67 -2.51
CA GLU A 116 0.69 10.79 -1.50
C GLU A 116 -0.70 10.65 -2.13
N SER A 117 -0.94 11.29 -3.28
CA SER A 117 -2.24 11.18 -3.96
C SER A 117 -2.56 9.75 -4.36
N VAL A 118 -1.57 8.97 -4.78
CA VAL A 118 -1.74 7.57 -5.15
C VAL A 118 -2.03 6.71 -3.93
N VAL A 119 -1.22 6.81 -2.87
CA VAL A 119 -1.40 5.97 -1.68
C VAL A 119 -2.70 6.28 -0.95
N ILE A 120 -3.13 7.54 -0.93
CA ILE A 120 -4.42 7.92 -0.35
C ILE A 120 -5.58 7.31 -1.15
N GLU A 121 -5.52 7.31 -2.49
CA GLU A 121 -6.55 6.67 -3.32
C GLU A 121 -6.60 5.16 -3.11
N ILE A 122 -5.45 4.52 -2.93
CA ILE A 122 -5.40 3.09 -2.60
C ILE A 122 -6.08 2.85 -1.25
N ALA A 123 -5.76 3.66 -0.25
CA ALA A 123 -6.36 3.53 1.08
C ALA A 123 -7.88 3.73 1.05
N ARG A 124 -8.37 4.68 0.25
CA ARG A 124 -9.82 4.86 0.04
C ARG A 124 -10.46 3.63 -0.60
N PHE A 125 -9.78 3.02 -1.56
CA PHE A 125 -10.27 1.84 -2.26
C PHE A 125 -10.48 0.66 -1.31
N VAL A 126 -9.61 0.49 -0.31
CA VAL A 126 -9.70 -0.59 0.68
C VAL A 126 -10.21 -0.12 2.05
N ASP A 127 -10.68 1.12 2.14
CA ASP A 127 -11.21 1.72 3.37
C ASP A 127 -10.26 1.56 4.56
N SER A 128 -9.02 2.01 4.39
CA SER A 128 -7.95 1.83 5.35
C SER A 128 -7.09 3.08 5.51
N VAL A 129 -5.94 2.92 6.13
CA VAL A 129 -4.95 3.96 6.40
C VAL A 129 -3.61 3.58 5.77
N VAL A 130 -2.73 4.56 5.62
CA VAL A 130 -1.39 4.35 5.05
C VAL A 130 -0.35 4.55 6.15
N TYR A 131 0.55 3.60 6.30
CA TYR A 131 1.76 3.80 7.09
C TYR A 131 2.90 4.21 6.15
N ASP A 132 3.44 5.43 6.35
CA ASP A 132 4.61 5.93 5.65
C ASP A 132 5.87 5.43 6.35
N ASN A 133 6.51 4.43 5.78
CA ASN A 133 7.68 3.78 6.36
C ASN A 133 8.97 4.60 6.16
N VAL A 134 8.94 5.63 5.35
CA VAL A 134 10.08 6.53 5.14
C VAL A 134 10.14 7.59 6.23
N ASN A 135 8.99 8.20 6.54
CA ASN A 135 8.88 9.32 7.48
C ASN A 135 8.33 8.91 8.84
N ASP A 136 7.97 7.63 9.04
CA ASP A 136 7.35 7.10 10.25
C ASP A 136 6.09 7.90 10.62
N GLU A 137 5.20 8.05 9.66
CA GLU A 137 3.95 8.79 9.79
C GLU A 137 2.77 7.98 9.28
N TRP A 138 1.57 8.33 9.77
CA TRP A 138 0.33 7.72 9.31
C TRP A 138 -0.46 8.74 8.49
N LEU A 139 -1.03 8.27 7.37
CA LEU A 139 -1.92 9.06 6.53
C LEU A 139 -3.31 8.46 6.60
N VAL A 140 -4.30 9.29 6.94
CA VAL A 140 -5.70 8.88 7.02
C VAL A 140 -6.45 9.55 5.87
N PRO A 141 -7.04 8.78 4.95
CA PRO A 141 -7.80 9.38 3.85
C PRO A 141 -9.04 10.08 4.40
N GLU A 142 -9.30 11.28 3.90
CA GLU A 142 -10.49 12.04 4.23
C GLU A 142 -11.61 11.73 3.25
N GLY A 143 -12.80 11.71 3.75
CA GLY A 143 -13.97 11.54 2.93
C GLY A 143 -14.75 10.34 3.13
#